data_1c57b7f61ec8e7efe825136167c23ea1
#
_entry.id   1c57b7f61ec8e7efe825136167c23ea1
#
_cell.length_a   1.000
_cell.length_b   1.000
_cell.length_c   1.000
_cell.angle_alpha   90.00
_cell.angle_beta   90.00
_cell.angle_gamma   90.00
#
_symmetry.space_group_name_H-M   'P 1'
#
loop_
_entity.id
_entity.type
_entity.pdbx_description
1 polymer ?
#
loop_
_entity_poly.entity_id
_entity_poly.type
_entity_poly.pdbx_seq_one_letter_code
_entity_poly.pdbx_strand_id
1 'polypeptide(L)'
;MVKRNDDLCIVTIRELMEHKEPTKQNLGIPEYQRPYKWSPQSVLTLINDIYTAFKNNMLEYRIGTVVLHNTPTQLNIVDGQQRLTTLSILFFAIGELGNNIKKLPSSLLDAKYNELSSEAIVRNLSVIRKRLLDFEKQELEDYSNYLLDHCTLVKIVTKDEQEAFQFFDSQNSRGKALAPHDLLKSYHLREMNDESESLKIDIVNTWESTKQSELENLFADNLFPLIRWYKNKDGLNYSINQIDVFKGIKKSNNYNFSIYNKASNLFVEKFNYEGLYELASSKALNQFQLTQPLIAGTRFFKYTQHYLNVYKTLEKRIFHSFNAEEIIQSGSGDTYIYNLFINILMFYVDRFNINSLTESRLLFFYKWAYSLRVCMKAVYRESINKYARGKSERLNSGLNLFSVISDMQDPMELDTIILDVVSEDTFKNSKVNTERYQKVFEKISSEGNI
;
A
#
# COMPACT_ATOMS: atom_id res chain seq x y z
N MET A 1 -34.29 -30.79 -10.39
CA MET A 1 -33.64 -29.71 -11.17
C MET A 1 -33.24 -28.60 -10.19
N VAL A 2 -31.99 -28.54 -9.78
CA VAL A 2 -31.47 -27.45 -8.97
C VAL A 2 -31.41 -26.23 -9.91
N LYS A 3 -32.10 -25.13 -9.58
CA LYS A 3 -31.95 -23.86 -10.29
C LYS A 3 -30.48 -23.50 -10.27
N ARG A 4 -29.81 -23.47 -11.44
CA ARG A 4 -28.50 -22.88 -11.57
C ARG A 4 -28.63 -21.43 -11.09
N ASN A 5 -27.92 -21.10 -10.04
CA ASN A 5 -27.82 -19.73 -9.61
C ASN A 5 -26.86 -19.06 -10.60
N ASP A 6 -27.37 -18.29 -11.55
CA ASP A 6 -26.58 -17.67 -12.63
C ASP A 6 -25.48 -16.74 -12.09
N ASP A 7 -25.58 -16.35 -10.81
CA ASP A 7 -24.64 -15.48 -10.10
C ASP A 7 -23.39 -16.22 -9.59
N LEU A 8 -23.45 -17.57 -9.46
CA LEU A 8 -22.30 -18.41 -9.08
C LEU A 8 -22.34 -19.70 -9.91
N CYS A 9 -21.45 -19.79 -10.89
CA CYS A 9 -21.36 -20.97 -11.76
C CYS A 9 -19.94 -21.22 -12.26
N ILE A 10 -19.71 -22.45 -12.70
CA ILE A 10 -18.50 -22.80 -13.45
C ILE A 10 -18.82 -22.58 -14.93
N VAL A 11 -17.96 -21.82 -15.60
CA VAL A 11 -18.09 -21.51 -17.01
C VAL A 11 -16.81 -21.87 -17.74
N THR A 12 -16.93 -22.28 -19.01
CA THR A 12 -15.78 -22.39 -19.91
C THR A 12 -15.29 -21.01 -20.33
N ILE A 13 -14.06 -20.95 -20.84
CA ILE A 13 -13.53 -19.70 -21.41
C ILE A 13 -14.41 -19.25 -22.59
N ARG A 14 -14.88 -20.18 -23.40
CA ARG A 14 -15.81 -19.88 -24.49
C ARG A 14 -17.09 -19.21 -24.00
N GLU A 15 -17.75 -19.80 -22.99
CA GLU A 15 -18.97 -19.23 -22.42
C GLU A 15 -18.74 -17.83 -21.82
N LEU A 16 -17.60 -17.59 -21.20
CA LEU A 16 -17.27 -16.29 -20.62
C LEU A 16 -16.95 -15.22 -21.69
N MET A 17 -16.24 -15.60 -22.76
CA MET A 17 -15.76 -14.64 -23.78
C MET A 17 -16.74 -14.42 -24.93
N GLU A 18 -17.55 -15.43 -25.30
CA GLU A 18 -18.50 -15.33 -26.45
C GLU A 18 -19.87 -14.78 -26.07
N HIS A 19 -20.21 -14.61 -24.80
CA HIS A 19 -21.52 -14.16 -24.28
C HIS A 19 -22.71 -14.36 -25.23
N LYS A 20 -23.41 -15.50 -25.10
CA LYS A 20 -24.59 -15.82 -25.92
C LYS A 20 -25.94 -15.40 -25.29
N GLU A 21 -25.93 -14.70 -24.16
CA GLU A 21 -27.13 -14.32 -23.42
C GLU A 21 -27.76 -13.01 -23.97
N PRO A 22 -29.10 -12.80 -23.80
CA PRO A 22 -29.81 -11.66 -24.37
C PRO A 22 -29.38 -10.28 -23.83
N THR A 23 -28.65 -10.23 -22.73
CA THR A 23 -28.02 -9.02 -22.22
C THR A 23 -26.53 -9.02 -22.57
N LYS A 24 -26.20 -8.65 -23.81
CA LYS A 24 -24.82 -8.55 -24.32
C LYS A 24 -24.01 -7.47 -23.57
N GLN A 25 -23.64 -7.75 -22.34
CA GLN A 25 -22.71 -6.88 -21.61
C GLN A 25 -21.29 -7.37 -21.83
N ASN A 26 -20.46 -6.53 -22.39
CA ASN A 26 -19.03 -6.81 -22.57
C ASN A 26 -18.31 -6.82 -21.22
N LEU A 27 -17.24 -7.62 -21.12
CA LEU A 27 -16.32 -7.53 -19.99
C LEU A 27 -15.60 -6.18 -20.06
N GLY A 28 -15.54 -5.50 -18.92
CA GLY A 28 -14.85 -4.23 -18.78
C GLY A 28 -13.85 -4.25 -17.62
N ILE A 29 -12.79 -3.45 -17.75
CA ILE A 29 -11.84 -3.21 -16.67
C ILE A 29 -12.19 -1.85 -16.09
N PRO A 30 -12.67 -1.79 -14.83
CA PRO A 30 -12.94 -0.52 -14.18
C PRO A 30 -11.67 0.31 -14.01
N GLU A 31 -11.81 1.62 -14.05
CA GLU A 31 -10.67 2.54 -13.99
C GLU A 31 -9.90 2.49 -12.66
N TYR A 32 -10.56 2.06 -11.59
CA TYR A 32 -9.92 1.85 -10.29
C TYR A 32 -9.08 0.57 -10.20
N GLN A 33 -9.13 -0.31 -11.21
CA GLN A 33 -8.32 -1.52 -11.22
C GLN A 33 -6.82 -1.19 -11.39
N ARG A 34 -5.99 -2.00 -10.71
CA ARG A 34 -4.54 -1.88 -10.89
C ARG A 34 -4.14 -2.14 -12.34
N PRO A 35 -3.07 -1.52 -12.83
CA PRO A 35 -2.55 -1.81 -14.16
C PRO A 35 -2.28 -3.29 -14.39
N TYR A 36 -2.36 -3.72 -15.64
CA TYR A 36 -1.87 -5.04 -16.03
C TYR A 36 -0.34 -5.09 -15.88
N LYS A 37 0.15 -5.96 -14.97
CA LYS A 37 1.58 -6.01 -14.59
C LYS A 37 2.16 -7.43 -14.57
N TRP A 38 1.46 -8.44 -15.08
CA TRP A 38 2.01 -9.80 -15.08
C TRP A 38 3.38 -9.84 -15.77
N SER A 39 4.31 -10.53 -15.10
CA SER A 39 5.64 -10.76 -15.66
C SER A 39 5.57 -11.78 -16.79
N PRO A 40 6.54 -11.78 -17.72
CA PRO A 40 6.70 -12.85 -18.71
C PRO A 40 6.66 -14.25 -18.10
N GLN A 41 7.28 -14.42 -16.93
CA GLN A 41 7.28 -15.71 -16.22
C GLN A 41 5.87 -16.14 -15.80
N SER A 42 5.06 -15.22 -15.25
CA SER A 42 3.67 -15.53 -14.85
C SER A 42 2.81 -15.92 -16.06
N VAL A 43 3.00 -15.23 -17.18
CA VAL A 43 2.31 -15.53 -18.45
C VAL A 43 2.71 -16.91 -18.97
N LEU A 44 4.00 -17.20 -19.05
CA LEU A 44 4.48 -18.52 -19.50
C LEU A 44 4.05 -19.65 -18.57
N THR A 45 4.00 -19.41 -17.26
CA THR A 45 3.49 -20.40 -16.30
C THR A 45 2.05 -20.76 -16.62
N LEU A 46 1.16 -19.76 -16.79
CA LEU A 46 -0.24 -20.03 -17.14
C LEU A 46 -0.37 -20.82 -18.45
N ILE A 47 0.36 -20.41 -19.51
CA ILE A 47 0.30 -21.06 -20.82
C ILE A 47 0.84 -22.50 -20.73
N ASN A 48 1.95 -22.73 -20.06
CA ASN A 48 2.55 -24.05 -19.92
C ASN A 48 1.70 -24.98 -19.04
N ASP A 49 1.06 -24.48 -17.99
CA ASP A 49 0.16 -25.26 -17.16
C ASP A 49 -1.05 -25.75 -17.97
N ILE A 50 -1.65 -24.87 -18.78
CA ILE A 50 -2.76 -25.23 -19.68
C ILE A 50 -2.26 -26.19 -20.76
N TYR A 51 -1.08 -25.97 -21.34
CA TYR A 51 -0.48 -26.86 -22.34
C TYR A 51 -0.20 -28.25 -21.77
N THR A 52 0.27 -28.34 -20.53
CA THR A 52 0.50 -29.60 -19.84
C THR A 52 -0.84 -30.34 -19.61
N ALA A 53 -1.89 -29.63 -19.22
CA ALA A 53 -3.22 -30.22 -19.06
C ALA A 53 -3.78 -30.73 -20.40
N PHE A 54 -3.58 -29.98 -21.50
CA PHE A 54 -3.91 -30.39 -22.86
C PHE A 54 -3.19 -31.66 -23.28
N LYS A 55 -1.86 -31.72 -23.12
CA LYS A 55 -1.04 -32.91 -23.47
C LYS A 55 -1.41 -34.15 -22.64
N ASN A 56 -1.85 -33.93 -21.40
CA ASN A 56 -2.32 -35.03 -20.53
C ASN A 56 -3.79 -35.43 -20.77
N ASN A 57 -4.46 -34.85 -21.79
CA ASN A 57 -5.86 -35.07 -22.11
C ASN A 57 -6.80 -34.89 -20.91
N MET A 58 -6.52 -33.90 -20.06
CA MET A 58 -7.39 -33.58 -18.92
C MET A 58 -8.75 -33.10 -19.43
N LEU A 59 -9.84 -33.69 -18.89
CA LEU A 59 -11.21 -33.35 -19.31
C LEU A 59 -11.59 -31.91 -18.92
N GLU A 60 -11.02 -31.41 -17.84
CA GLU A 60 -11.24 -30.04 -17.35
C GLU A 60 -9.98 -29.51 -16.68
N TYR A 61 -9.58 -28.30 -17.00
CA TYR A 61 -8.52 -27.58 -16.31
C TYR A 61 -9.06 -26.27 -15.73
N ARG A 62 -9.01 -26.13 -14.39
CA ARG A 62 -9.54 -24.95 -13.71
C ARG A 62 -8.50 -23.85 -13.58
N ILE A 63 -8.71 -22.74 -14.28
CA ILE A 63 -7.81 -21.59 -14.27
C ILE A 63 -7.93 -20.78 -12.97
N GLY A 64 -9.13 -20.75 -12.36
CA GLY A 64 -9.36 -20.06 -11.09
C GLY A 64 -10.75 -19.43 -10.99
N THR A 65 -10.85 -18.33 -10.25
CA THR A 65 -12.10 -17.59 -10.03
C THR A 65 -12.06 -16.25 -10.73
N VAL A 66 -13.20 -15.77 -11.22
CA VAL A 66 -13.42 -14.40 -11.69
C VAL A 66 -14.61 -13.81 -10.94
N VAL A 67 -14.46 -12.60 -10.43
CA VAL A 67 -15.53 -11.84 -9.77
C VAL A 67 -15.91 -10.67 -10.66
N LEU A 68 -17.19 -10.59 -11.01
CA LEU A 68 -17.75 -9.61 -11.93
C LEU A 68 -18.83 -8.79 -11.22
N HIS A 69 -18.77 -7.49 -11.36
CA HIS A 69 -19.82 -6.58 -10.95
C HIS A 69 -20.68 -6.22 -12.16
N ASN A 70 -21.96 -6.54 -12.09
CA ASN A 70 -22.92 -6.30 -13.15
C ASN A 70 -23.43 -4.86 -13.07
N THR A 71 -23.00 -4.00 -14.02
CA THR A 71 -23.52 -2.65 -14.20
C THR A 71 -24.52 -2.61 -15.36
N PRO A 72 -25.30 -1.54 -15.52
CA PRO A 72 -26.22 -1.42 -16.67
C PRO A 72 -25.56 -1.50 -18.04
N THR A 73 -24.28 -1.19 -18.15
CA THR A 73 -23.55 -1.07 -19.42
C THR A 73 -22.58 -2.22 -19.69
N GLN A 74 -21.99 -2.81 -18.66
CA GLN A 74 -20.94 -3.83 -18.79
C GLN A 74 -20.78 -4.69 -17.54
N LEU A 75 -20.07 -5.81 -17.69
CA LEU A 75 -19.62 -6.66 -16.60
C LEU A 75 -18.21 -6.24 -16.18
N ASN A 76 -18.10 -5.49 -15.10
CA ASN A 76 -16.83 -4.99 -14.58
C ASN A 76 -16.05 -6.11 -13.88
N ILE A 77 -14.81 -6.34 -14.29
CA ILE A 77 -13.93 -7.31 -13.66
C ILE A 77 -13.42 -6.74 -12.34
N VAL A 78 -13.85 -7.30 -11.23
CA VAL A 78 -13.37 -6.95 -9.88
C VAL A 78 -12.20 -7.83 -9.46
N ASP A 79 -12.23 -9.12 -9.81
CA ASP A 79 -11.08 -10.02 -9.66
C ASP A 79 -10.90 -10.88 -10.91
N GLY A 80 -9.65 -11.30 -11.16
CA GLY A 80 -9.26 -12.10 -12.32
C GLY A 80 -8.76 -11.30 -13.51
N GLN A 81 -8.66 -9.97 -13.42
CA GLN A 81 -8.21 -9.08 -14.49
C GLN A 81 -6.91 -9.55 -15.16
N GLN A 82 -5.87 -9.83 -14.39
CA GLN A 82 -4.56 -10.21 -14.93
C GLN A 82 -4.64 -11.49 -15.79
N ARG A 83 -5.43 -12.48 -15.33
CA ARG A 83 -5.65 -13.73 -16.06
C ARG A 83 -6.45 -13.51 -17.35
N LEU A 84 -7.57 -12.80 -17.23
CA LEU A 84 -8.43 -12.54 -18.39
C LEU A 84 -7.75 -11.68 -19.45
N THR A 85 -6.97 -10.67 -19.05
CA THR A 85 -6.14 -9.89 -19.98
C THR A 85 -5.09 -10.77 -20.65
N THR A 86 -4.40 -11.66 -19.91
CA THR A 86 -3.44 -12.59 -20.51
C THR A 86 -4.08 -13.56 -21.48
N LEU A 87 -5.25 -14.11 -21.15
CA LEU A 87 -6.01 -14.97 -22.07
C LEU A 87 -6.43 -14.20 -23.34
N SER A 88 -6.82 -12.94 -23.21
CA SER A 88 -7.15 -12.08 -24.35
C SER A 88 -5.94 -11.84 -25.27
N ILE A 89 -4.75 -11.60 -24.67
CA ILE A 89 -3.50 -11.48 -25.43
C ILE A 89 -3.15 -12.81 -26.13
N LEU A 90 -3.34 -13.93 -25.45
CA LEU A 90 -3.09 -15.27 -26.00
C LEU A 90 -4.02 -15.55 -27.20
N PHE A 91 -5.32 -15.27 -27.08
CA PHE A 91 -6.26 -15.43 -28.20
C PHE A 91 -5.93 -14.51 -29.37
N PHE A 92 -5.53 -13.28 -29.11
CA PHE A 92 -5.05 -12.39 -30.15
C PHE A 92 -3.85 -12.99 -30.91
N ALA A 93 -2.84 -13.47 -30.17
CA ALA A 93 -1.65 -14.07 -30.76
C ALA A 93 -1.96 -15.36 -31.55
N ILE A 94 -2.85 -16.23 -31.03
CA ILE A 94 -3.29 -17.44 -31.75
C ILE A 94 -4.02 -17.05 -33.04
N GLY A 95 -4.89 -16.03 -33.00
CA GLY A 95 -5.62 -15.55 -34.17
C GLY A 95 -4.74 -14.95 -35.26
N GLU A 96 -3.52 -14.45 -34.93
CA GLU A 96 -2.55 -13.99 -35.91
C GLU A 96 -1.82 -15.14 -36.61
N LEU A 97 -1.58 -16.24 -35.89
CA LEU A 97 -0.83 -17.40 -36.41
C LEU A 97 -1.71 -18.42 -37.14
N GLY A 98 -2.98 -18.52 -36.76
CA GLY A 98 -3.93 -19.49 -37.29
C GLY A 98 -4.91 -18.89 -38.31
N ASN A 99 -4.76 -19.22 -39.58
CA ASN A 99 -5.62 -18.71 -40.65
C ASN A 99 -7.10 -19.13 -40.57
N ASN A 100 -7.41 -20.19 -39.81
CA ASN A 100 -8.76 -20.76 -39.65
C ASN A 100 -9.32 -20.65 -38.23
N ILE A 101 -8.56 -20.12 -37.24
CA ILE A 101 -9.03 -19.99 -35.88
C ILE A 101 -9.92 -18.76 -35.78
N LYS A 102 -11.18 -18.96 -35.39
CA LYS A 102 -12.13 -17.87 -35.20
C LYS A 102 -11.59 -16.86 -34.18
N LYS A 103 -11.39 -15.61 -34.62
CA LYS A 103 -11.02 -14.55 -33.67
C LYS A 103 -12.17 -14.35 -32.67
N LEU A 104 -11.87 -14.54 -31.40
CA LEU A 104 -12.82 -14.23 -30.34
C LEU A 104 -12.83 -12.72 -30.11
N PRO A 105 -14.03 -12.11 -30.08
CA PRO A 105 -14.11 -10.71 -29.68
C PRO A 105 -13.65 -10.57 -28.23
N SER A 106 -12.67 -9.73 -28.00
CA SER A 106 -12.22 -9.40 -26.65
C SER A 106 -12.26 -7.89 -26.46
N SER A 107 -13.29 -7.42 -25.80
CA SER A 107 -13.41 -6.02 -25.40
C SER A 107 -12.30 -5.57 -24.45
N LEU A 108 -11.59 -6.52 -23.85
CA LEU A 108 -10.48 -6.20 -22.95
C LEU A 108 -9.26 -5.63 -23.68
N LEU A 109 -9.02 -6.01 -24.95
CA LEU A 109 -7.91 -5.45 -25.73
C LEU A 109 -8.26 -4.08 -26.36
N ASP A 110 -9.55 -3.75 -26.43
CA ASP A 110 -10.02 -2.46 -26.92
C ASP A 110 -10.08 -1.40 -25.79
N ALA A 111 -9.83 -1.80 -24.54
CA ALA A 111 -9.83 -0.90 -23.39
C ALA A 111 -8.68 0.12 -23.48
N LYS A 112 -8.91 1.31 -22.95
CA LYS A 112 -7.84 2.30 -22.77
C LYS A 112 -6.93 1.86 -21.62
N TYR A 113 -5.73 1.44 -21.95
CA TYR A 113 -4.71 1.09 -20.97
C TYR A 113 -3.81 2.30 -20.68
N ASN A 114 -3.36 2.40 -19.43
CA ASN A 114 -2.28 3.32 -19.09
C ASN A 114 -0.93 2.82 -19.66
N GLU A 115 0.08 3.65 -19.65
CA GLU A 115 1.40 3.38 -20.24
C GLU A 115 2.01 2.08 -19.67
N LEU A 116 1.97 1.88 -18.34
CA LEU A 116 2.48 0.68 -17.68
C LEU A 116 1.80 -0.61 -18.14
N SER A 117 0.49 -0.57 -18.31
CA SER A 117 -0.27 -1.71 -18.83
C SER A 117 0.05 -1.98 -20.28
N SER A 118 0.14 -0.93 -21.10
CA SER A 118 0.45 -1.02 -22.53
C SER A 118 1.83 -1.65 -22.77
N GLU A 119 2.84 -1.22 -22.03
CA GLU A 119 4.19 -1.82 -22.09
C GLU A 119 4.18 -3.29 -21.70
N ALA A 120 3.47 -3.64 -20.61
CA ALA A 120 3.37 -5.02 -20.16
C ALA A 120 2.60 -5.91 -21.17
N ILE A 121 1.54 -5.39 -21.80
CA ILE A 121 0.78 -6.10 -22.85
C ILE A 121 1.67 -6.37 -24.06
N VAL A 122 2.38 -5.37 -24.56
CA VAL A 122 3.26 -5.50 -25.74
C VAL A 122 4.40 -6.48 -25.46
N ARG A 123 5.05 -6.37 -24.29
CA ARG A 123 6.09 -7.30 -23.85
C ARG A 123 5.57 -8.73 -23.77
N ASN A 124 4.43 -8.93 -23.14
CA ASN A 124 3.84 -10.26 -22.95
C ASN A 124 3.32 -10.84 -24.28
N LEU A 125 2.78 -10.03 -25.19
CA LEU A 125 2.43 -10.46 -26.53
C LEU A 125 3.65 -11.02 -27.29
N SER A 126 4.80 -10.36 -27.19
CA SER A 126 6.05 -10.84 -27.80
C SER A 126 6.49 -12.18 -27.24
N VAL A 127 6.37 -12.37 -25.92
CA VAL A 127 6.70 -13.63 -25.25
C VAL A 127 5.75 -14.76 -25.65
N ILE A 128 4.44 -14.46 -25.72
CA ILE A 128 3.41 -15.41 -26.15
C ILE A 128 3.64 -15.84 -27.60
N ARG A 129 3.84 -14.88 -28.52
CA ARG A 129 4.16 -15.17 -29.92
C ARG A 129 5.35 -16.13 -30.05
N LYS A 130 6.45 -15.84 -29.33
CA LYS A 130 7.63 -16.71 -29.33
C LYS A 130 7.30 -18.11 -28.85
N ARG A 131 6.51 -18.26 -27.79
CA ARG A 131 6.11 -19.57 -27.26
C ARG A 131 5.21 -20.34 -28.23
N LEU A 132 4.33 -19.67 -28.96
CA LEU A 132 3.41 -20.28 -29.92
C LEU A 132 4.11 -20.74 -31.22
N LEU A 133 5.29 -20.21 -31.54
CA LEU A 133 6.08 -20.69 -32.68
C LEU A 133 6.54 -22.15 -32.55
N ASP A 134 6.56 -22.66 -31.32
CA ASP A 134 6.93 -24.08 -31.05
C ASP A 134 5.77 -25.05 -31.39
N PHE A 135 4.57 -24.56 -31.74
CA PHE A 135 3.41 -25.39 -32.04
C PHE A 135 3.29 -25.66 -33.54
N GLU A 136 2.97 -26.89 -33.89
CA GLU A 136 2.50 -27.20 -35.23
C GLU A 136 1.08 -26.63 -35.45
N LYS A 137 0.72 -26.39 -36.71
CA LYS A 137 -0.59 -25.74 -36.99
C LYS A 137 -1.78 -26.52 -36.45
N GLN A 138 -1.82 -27.81 -36.61
CA GLN A 138 -2.92 -28.65 -36.10
C GLN A 138 -2.91 -28.67 -34.56
N GLU A 139 -1.75 -28.75 -33.95
CA GLU A 139 -1.60 -28.69 -32.51
C GLU A 139 -2.09 -27.36 -31.92
N LEU A 140 -1.80 -26.24 -32.60
CA LEU A 140 -2.26 -24.92 -32.20
C LEU A 140 -3.79 -24.80 -32.25
N GLU A 141 -4.44 -25.40 -33.28
CA GLU A 141 -5.88 -25.46 -33.42
C GLU A 141 -6.52 -26.30 -32.30
N ASP A 142 -5.97 -27.50 -32.06
CA ASP A 142 -6.44 -28.40 -31.02
C ASP A 142 -6.24 -27.79 -29.60
N TYR A 143 -5.10 -27.14 -29.37
CA TYR A 143 -4.82 -26.41 -28.13
C TYR A 143 -5.78 -25.23 -27.94
N SER A 144 -6.09 -24.49 -28.99
CA SER A 144 -7.06 -23.39 -28.97
C SER A 144 -8.46 -23.87 -28.58
N ASN A 145 -8.90 -25.00 -29.15
CA ASN A 145 -10.19 -25.59 -28.82
C ASN A 145 -10.19 -26.10 -27.37
N TYR A 146 -9.11 -26.74 -26.93
CA TYR A 146 -8.97 -27.16 -25.55
C TYR A 146 -9.05 -25.99 -24.56
N LEU A 147 -8.37 -24.88 -24.87
CA LEU A 147 -8.38 -23.66 -24.09
C LEU A 147 -9.80 -23.08 -23.94
N LEU A 148 -10.56 -23.13 -25.04
CA LEU A 148 -11.91 -22.58 -25.06
C LEU A 148 -12.95 -23.46 -24.34
N ASP A 149 -12.88 -24.78 -24.54
CA ASP A 149 -13.94 -25.70 -24.17
C ASP A 149 -13.66 -26.55 -22.91
N HIS A 150 -12.39 -26.72 -22.59
CA HIS A 150 -11.96 -27.54 -21.44
C HIS A 150 -11.33 -26.72 -20.30
N CYS A 151 -10.95 -25.46 -20.55
CA CYS A 151 -10.50 -24.57 -19.50
C CYS A 151 -11.71 -23.84 -18.88
N THR A 152 -11.81 -23.89 -17.56
CA THR A 152 -12.96 -23.36 -16.81
C THR A 152 -12.56 -22.33 -15.77
N LEU A 153 -13.51 -21.49 -15.42
CA LEU A 153 -13.42 -20.50 -14.35
C LEU A 153 -14.65 -20.61 -13.43
N VAL A 154 -14.48 -20.34 -12.15
CA VAL A 154 -15.61 -20.06 -11.26
C VAL A 154 -16.02 -18.62 -11.47
N LYS A 155 -17.15 -18.39 -12.10
CA LYS A 155 -17.72 -17.06 -12.34
C LYS A 155 -18.64 -16.70 -11.16
N ILE A 156 -18.35 -15.55 -10.53
CA ILE A 156 -19.19 -14.94 -9.50
C ILE A 156 -19.67 -13.61 -10.08
N VAL A 157 -20.97 -13.39 -10.14
CA VAL A 157 -21.57 -12.14 -10.61
C VAL A 157 -22.38 -11.54 -9.47
N THR A 158 -22.19 -10.28 -9.18
CA THR A 158 -23.00 -9.53 -8.23
C THR A 158 -23.47 -8.21 -8.82
N LYS A 159 -24.62 -7.73 -8.34
CA LYS A 159 -25.16 -6.42 -8.68
C LYS A 159 -24.69 -5.32 -7.72
N ASP A 160 -24.11 -5.73 -6.61
CA ASP A 160 -23.58 -4.84 -5.59
C ASP A 160 -22.05 -4.83 -5.65
N GLU A 161 -21.50 -3.65 -5.91
CA GLU A 161 -20.04 -3.46 -5.98
C GLU A 161 -19.35 -3.77 -4.63
N GLN A 162 -20.01 -3.47 -3.51
CA GLN A 162 -19.46 -3.79 -2.18
C GLN A 162 -19.36 -5.29 -1.95
N GLU A 163 -20.37 -6.04 -2.40
CA GLU A 163 -20.37 -7.49 -2.34
C GLU A 163 -19.25 -8.08 -3.22
N ALA A 164 -19.05 -7.54 -4.44
CA ALA A 164 -17.96 -7.95 -5.32
C ALA A 164 -16.59 -7.82 -4.64
N PHE A 165 -16.38 -6.70 -3.96
CA PHE A 165 -15.14 -6.48 -3.21
C PHE A 165 -14.99 -7.36 -1.97
N GLN A 166 -16.09 -7.72 -1.30
CA GLN A 166 -16.04 -8.70 -0.20
C GLN A 166 -15.62 -10.09 -0.70
N PHE A 167 -16.12 -10.52 -1.84
CA PHE A 167 -15.66 -11.75 -2.49
C PHE A 167 -14.17 -11.66 -2.85
N PHE A 168 -13.72 -10.56 -3.43
CA PHE A 168 -12.31 -10.33 -3.73
C PHE A 168 -11.43 -10.42 -2.47
N ASP A 169 -11.79 -9.73 -1.40
CA ASP A 169 -11.05 -9.76 -0.12
C ASP A 169 -11.02 -11.19 0.46
N SER A 170 -12.12 -11.95 0.39
CA SER A 170 -12.19 -13.30 0.91
C SER A 170 -11.36 -14.31 0.10
N GLN A 171 -11.29 -14.16 -1.22
CA GLN A 171 -10.49 -15.02 -2.09
C GLN A 171 -8.97 -14.76 -1.92
N ASN A 172 -8.58 -13.52 -1.74
CA ASN A 172 -7.17 -13.16 -1.53
C ASN A 172 -6.59 -13.66 -0.19
N SER A 173 -7.44 -13.99 0.78
CA SER A 173 -7.00 -14.64 2.02
C SER A 173 -6.51 -16.09 1.83
N ARG A 174 -6.76 -16.70 0.68
CA ARG A 174 -6.42 -18.11 0.37
C ARG A 174 -5.28 -18.29 -0.62
N GLY A 175 -4.81 -17.20 -1.28
CA GLY A 175 -3.72 -17.19 -2.26
C GLY A 175 -2.42 -16.57 -1.74
N LYS A 176 -1.58 -16.01 -2.64
CA LYS A 176 -0.48 -15.13 -2.22
C LYS A 176 -1.14 -13.90 -1.60
N ALA A 177 -0.99 -13.77 -0.28
CA ALA A 177 -1.62 -12.68 0.47
C ALA A 177 -1.31 -11.32 -0.16
N LEU A 178 -2.34 -10.50 -0.38
CA LEU A 178 -2.16 -9.10 -0.75
C LEU A 178 -1.44 -8.38 0.39
N ALA A 179 -0.63 -7.39 0.02
CA ALA A 179 -0.03 -6.53 1.01
C ALA A 179 -1.14 -5.73 1.75
N PRO A 180 -0.96 -5.42 3.05
CA PRO A 180 -1.96 -4.65 3.79
C PRO A 180 -2.37 -3.35 3.13
N HIS A 181 -1.45 -2.65 2.47
CA HIS A 181 -1.72 -1.40 1.76
C HIS A 181 -2.54 -1.59 0.47
N ASP A 182 -2.48 -2.77 -0.19
CA ASP A 182 -3.36 -3.09 -1.33
C ASP A 182 -4.81 -3.28 -0.88
N LEU A 183 -5.02 -3.92 0.28
CA LEU A 183 -6.36 -4.05 0.87
C LEU A 183 -6.93 -2.69 1.29
N LEU A 184 -6.09 -1.82 1.85
CA LEU A 184 -6.50 -0.44 2.17
C LEU A 184 -6.85 0.35 0.91
N LYS A 185 -6.07 0.23 -0.16
CA LYS A 185 -6.39 0.83 -1.46
C LYS A 185 -7.79 0.42 -1.91
N SER A 186 -8.06 -0.88 -1.96
CA SER A 186 -9.37 -1.41 -2.37
C SER A 186 -10.51 -0.91 -1.48
N TYR A 187 -10.30 -0.91 -0.16
CA TYR A 187 -11.28 -0.40 0.80
C TYR A 187 -11.61 1.07 0.56
N HIS A 188 -10.60 1.93 0.41
CA HIS A 188 -10.83 3.36 0.25
C HIS A 188 -11.38 3.74 -1.12
N LEU A 189 -11.04 3.01 -2.19
CA LEU A 189 -11.67 3.20 -3.50
C LEU A 189 -13.19 2.92 -3.45
N ARG A 190 -13.63 1.93 -2.67
CA ARG A 190 -15.07 1.70 -2.43
C ARG A 190 -15.78 2.88 -1.77
N GLU A 191 -15.10 3.53 -0.84
CA GLU A 191 -15.66 4.70 -0.13
C GLU A 191 -15.67 5.98 -1.00
N MET A 192 -15.27 5.89 -2.28
CA MET A 192 -15.26 6.98 -3.27
C MET A 192 -16.38 6.86 -4.31
N ASN A 193 -17.48 6.15 -4.03
CA ASN A 193 -18.55 5.91 -4.99
C ASN A 193 -19.18 7.19 -5.57
N ASP A 194 -19.18 8.29 -4.82
CA ASP A 194 -19.72 9.60 -5.17
C ASP A 194 -18.69 10.53 -5.83
N GLU A 195 -17.45 10.09 -6.01
CA GLU A 195 -16.38 10.88 -6.64
C GLU A 195 -16.35 10.66 -8.16
N SER A 196 -15.81 11.64 -8.89
CA SER A 196 -15.66 11.53 -10.33
C SER A 196 -14.67 10.44 -10.73
N GLU A 197 -14.91 9.79 -11.89
CA GLU A 197 -14.00 8.77 -12.40
C GLU A 197 -12.59 9.32 -12.70
N SER A 198 -12.50 10.58 -13.19
CA SER A 198 -11.21 11.23 -13.42
C SER A 198 -10.37 11.33 -12.13
N LEU A 199 -11.00 11.68 -11.00
CA LEU A 199 -10.32 11.74 -9.70
C LEU A 199 -9.86 10.36 -9.25
N LYS A 200 -10.68 9.31 -9.45
CA LYS A 200 -10.30 7.93 -9.12
C LYS A 200 -9.09 7.48 -9.94
N ILE A 201 -9.07 7.79 -11.23
CA ILE A 201 -7.92 7.50 -12.12
C ILE A 201 -6.66 8.17 -11.63
N ASP A 202 -6.69 9.46 -11.34
CA ASP A 202 -5.52 10.23 -10.91
C ASP A 202 -4.96 9.67 -9.58
N ILE A 203 -5.84 9.32 -8.66
CA ILE A 203 -5.47 8.70 -7.39
C ILE A 203 -4.83 7.33 -7.59
N VAL A 204 -5.42 6.47 -8.42
CA VAL A 204 -4.88 5.15 -8.73
C VAL A 204 -3.53 5.27 -9.42
N ASN A 205 -3.37 6.16 -10.39
CA ASN A 205 -2.10 6.40 -11.07
C ASN A 205 -1.01 6.88 -10.09
N THR A 206 -1.33 7.81 -9.20
CA THR A 206 -0.42 8.30 -8.17
C THR A 206 0.00 7.18 -7.23
N TRP A 207 -0.95 6.36 -6.76
CA TRP A 207 -0.67 5.21 -5.91
C TRP A 207 0.23 4.18 -6.60
N GLU A 208 -0.09 3.82 -7.83
CA GLU A 208 0.66 2.81 -8.60
C GLU A 208 2.05 3.28 -9.04
N SER A 209 2.25 4.60 -9.18
CA SER A 209 3.57 5.19 -9.45
C SER A 209 4.47 5.20 -8.21
N THR A 210 3.90 5.09 -7.01
CA THR A 210 4.65 4.99 -5.76
C THR A 210 5.23 3.58 -5.62
N LYS A 211 6.49 3.48 -5.23
CA LYS A 211 7.13 2.16 -5.02
C LYS A 211 6.43 1.40 -3.90
N GLN A 212 6.08 0.15 -4.17
CA GLN A 212 5.39 -0.70 -3.19
C GLN A 212 6.15 -0.85 -1.87
N SER A 213 7.50 -0.93 -1.93
CA SER A 213 8.33 -0.95 -0.73
C SER A 213 8.26 0.35 0.08
N GLU A 214 8.11 1.51 -0.56
CA GLU A 214 7.93 2.79 0.15
C GLU A 214 6.59 2.81 0.89
N LEU A 215 5.51 2.30 0.27
CA LEU A 215 4.21 2.18 0.92
C LEU A 215 4.25 1.18 2.08
N GLU A 216 4.86 0.01 1.87
CA GLU A 216 5.00 -1.01 2.90
C GLU A 216 5.73 -0.46 4.12
N ASN A 217 6.89 0.16 3.92
CA ASN A 217 7.68 0.75 5.01
C ASN A 217 6.93 1.89 5.70
N LEU A 218 6.27 2.79 4.92
CA LEU A 218 5.49 3.88 5.49
C LEU A 218 4.40 3.38 6.43
N PHE A 219 3.64 2.36 6.04
CA PHE A 219 2.57 1.82 6.89
C PHE A 219 3.11 0.98 8.04
N ALA A 220 4.06 0.08 7.78
CA ALA A 220 4.52 -0.90 8.76
C ALA A 220 5.52 -0.33 9.78
N ASP A 221 6.48 0.47 9.32
CA ASP A 221 7.60 0.93 10.14
C ASP A 221 7.40 2.38 10.64
N ASN A 222 6.49 3.15 10.04
CA ASN A 222 6.23 4.54 10.45
C ASN A 222 4.80 4.75 10.98
N LEU A 223 3.80 4.78 10.12
CA LEU A 223 2.44 5.22 10.52
C LEU A 223 1.80 4.31 11.58
N PHE A 224 1.90 2.99 11.44
CA PHE A 224 1.29 2.07 12.39
C PHE A 224 1.90 2.20 13.79
N PRO A 225 3.24 2.18 13.97
CA PRO A 225 3.84 2.47 15.26
C PRO A 225 3.41 3.83 15.82
N LEU A 226 3.44 4.90 15.01
CA LEU A 226 3.12 6.26 15.45
C LEU A 226 1.73 6.36 16.06
N ILE A 227 0.69 5.91 15.37
CA ILE A 227 -0.69 6.00 15.86
C ILE A 227 -0.98 5.09 17.06
N ARG A 228 -0.06 4.20 17.42
CA ARG A 228 -0.18 3.30 18.55
C ARG A 228 0.66 3.72 19.75
N TRP A 229 1.90 4.15 19.53
CA TRP A 229 2.82 4.49 20.62
C TRP A 229 2.35 5.67 21.47
N TYR A 230 1.81 6.73 20.87
CA TYR A 230 1.29 7.85 21.66
C TYR A 230 0.09 7.44 22.56
N LYS A 231 -0.66 6.38 22.17
CA LYS A 231 -1.73 5.76 22.97
C LYS A 231 -1.21 4.66 23.92
N ASN A 232 0.09 4.55 24.10
CA ASN A 232 0.74 3.50 24.87
C ASN A 232 0.41 2.05 24.42
N LYS A 233 0.03 1.88 23.15
CA LYS A 233 -0.32 0.60 22.53
C LYS A 233 0.89 0.01 21.80
N ASP A 234 0.89 -1.33 21.62
CA ASP A 234 1.91 -2.04 20.88
C ASP A 234 1.90 -1.62 19.41
N GLY A 235 3.06 -1.19 18.86
CA GLY A 235 3.26 -0.74 17.50
C GLY A 235 3.96 -1.75 16.59
N LEU A 236 4.08 -3.02 17.01
CA LEU A 236 4.71 -4.07 16.21
C LEU A 236 3.71 -4.89 15.41
N ASN A 237 4.26 -5.68 14.48
CA ASN A 237 3.56 -6.73 13.73
C ASN A 237 2.36 -6.22 12.91
N TYR A 238 2.54 -5.07 12.23
CA TYR A 238 1.53 -4.62 11.28
C TYR A 238 1.27 -5.69 10.21
N SER A 239 0.02 -6.02 10.03
CA SER A 239 -0.43 -7.06 9.09
C SER A 239 -1.85 -6.78 8.63
N ILE A 240 -2.39 -7.64 7.78
CA ILE A 240 -3.76 -7.56 7.29
C ILE A 240 -4.81 -7.54 8.43
N ASN A 241 -4.49 -8.09 9.59
CA ASN A 241 -5.39 -8.10 10.76
C ASN A 241 -5.45 -6.74 11.48
N GLN A 242 -4.53 -5.82 11.20
CA GLN A 242 -4.46 -4.50 11.82
C GLN A 242 -4.83 -3.35 10.87
N ILE A 243 -5.23 -3.61 9.64
CA ILE A 243 -5.58 -2.57 8.65
C ILE A 243 -6.72 -1.66 9.12
N ASP A 244 -7.57 -2.12 10.03
CA ASP A 244 -8.71 -1.36 10.55
C ASP A 244 -8.30 -0.01 11.16
N VAL A 245 -7.06 0.09 11.63
CA VAL A 245 -6.48 1.33 12.15
C VAL A 245 -6.47 2.47 11.10
N PHE A 246 -6.37 2.09 9.82
CA PHE A 246 -6.33 3.03 8.70
C PHE A 246 -7.64 3.11 7.90
N LYS A 247 -8.67 2.33 8.22
CA LYS A 247 -9.96 2.41 7.53
C LYS A 247 -10.69 3.72 7.76
N GLY A 248 -10.49 4.33 8.92
CA GLY A 248 -11.02 5.65 9.22
C GLY A 248 -12.55 5.72 9.36
N ILE A 249 -13.06 6.95 9.36
CA ILE A 249 -14.49 7.26 9.47
C ILE A 249 -15.12 7.14 8.08
N LYS A 250 -16.17 6.32 7.93
CA LYS A 250 -16.94 6.26 6.69
C LYS A 250 -17.71 7.57 6.43
N LYS A 251 -17.90 7.91 5.16
CA LYS A 251 -18.69 9.07 4.76
C LYS A 251 -20.14 9.00 5.28
N SER A 252 -20.70 7.79 5.37
CA SER A 252 -22.06 7.54 5.87
C SER A 252 -22.23 7.71 7.39
N ASN A 253 -21.13 7.67 8.17
CA ASN A 253 -21.20 7.78 9.62
C ASN A 253 -21.54 9.22 10.06
N ASN A 254 -22.63 9.39 10.81
CA ASN A 254 -23.14 10.68 11.26
C ASN A 254 -23.18 10.80 12.80
N TYR A 255 -22.22 10.19 13.49
CA TYR A 255 -22.02 10.41 14.93
C TYR A 255 -21.42 11.80 15.20
N ASN A 256 -21.68 12.37 16.36
CA ASN A 256 -21.22 13.72 16.70
C ASN A 256 -19.73 13.92 16.42
N PHE A 257 -18.86 13.03 16.93
CA PHE A 257 -17.42 13.14 16.71
C PHE A 257 -17.04 13.07 15.22
N SER A 258 -17.73 12.24 14.43
CA SER A 258 -17.45 12.11 13.00
C SER A 258 -17.87 13.36 12.22
N ILE A 259 -18.95 14.00 12.63
CA ILE A 259 -19.42 15.28 12.05
C ILE A 259 -18.39 16.38 12.30
N TYR A 260 -17.89 16.51 13.53
CA TYR A 260 -16.86 17.51 13.86
C TYR A 260 -15.58 17.29 13.02
N ASN A 261 -15.10 16.05 12.91
CA ASN A 261 -13.92 15.74 12.11
C ASN A 261 -14.12 16.02 10.61
N LYS A 262 -15.31 15.67 10.07
CA LYS A 262 -15.65 15.98 8.68
C LYS A 262 -15.71 17.48 8.44
N ALA A 263 -16.37 18.23 9.32
CA ALA A 263 -16.48 19.69 9.22
C ALA A 263 -15.10 20.36 9.26
N SER A 264 -14.25 19.98 10.21
CA SER A 264 -12.87 20.49 10.31
C SER A 264 -12.08 20.23 9.03
N ASN A 265 -12.15 19.02 8.50
CA ASN A 265 -11.46 18.65 7.26
C ASN A 265 -11.98 19.43 6.04
N LEU A 266 -13.30 19.63 5.93
CA LEU A 266 -13.89 20.43 4.87
C LEU A 266 -13.46 21.90 4.97
N PHE A 267 -13.44 22.45 6.20
CA PHE A 267 -12.98 23.82 6.43
C PHE A 267 -11.51 24.00 6.00
N VAL A 268 -10.62 23.12 6.45
CA VAL A 268 -9.19 23.19 6.09
C VAL A 268 -8.99 23.06 4.58
N GLU A 269 -9.70 22.13 3.92
CA GLU A 269 -9.63 21.95 2.48
C GLU A 269 -10.08 23.19 1.73
N LYS A 270 -11.25 23.76 2.11
CA LYS A 270 -11.80 24.98 1.53
C LYS A 270 -10.86 26.17 1.76
N PHE A 271 -10.37 26.34 2.97
CA PHE A 271 -9.43 27.41 3.34
C PHE A 271 -8.17 27.36 2.46
N ASN A 272 -7.58 26.18 2.28
CA ASN A 272 -6.40 26.01 1.46
C ASN A 272 -6.69 26.18 -0.04
N TYR A 273 -7.86 25.72 -0.51
CA TYR A 273 -8.25 25.80 -1.92
C TYR A 273 -8.59 27.22 -2.36
N GLU A 274 -9.32 27.96 -1.54
CA GLU A 274 -9.75 29.33 -1.85
C GLU A 274 -8.65 30.38 -1.60
N GLY A 275 -7.46 29.97 -1.10
CA GLY A 275 -6.38 30.90 -0.80
C GLY A 275 -6.70 31.86 0.36
N LEU A 276 -7.65 31.53 1.20
CA LEU A 276 -8.08 32.38 2.33
C LEU A 276 -6.92 32.63 3.33
N TYR A 277 -5.91 31.77 3.35
CA TYR A 277 -4.70 31.98 4.14
C TYR A 277 -3.91 33.22 3.72
N GLU A 278 -3.99 33.64 2.44
CA GLU A 278 -3.33 34.87 1.96
C GLU A 278 -3.96 36.11 2.60
N LEU A 279 -5.28 36.11 2.75
CA LEU A 279 -6.02 37.20 3.39
C LEU A 279 -5.79 37.25 4.90
N ALA A 280 -5.58 36.11 5.53
CA ALA A 280 -5.30 36.01 6.95
C ALA A 280 -3.82 36.17 7.32
N SER A 281 -2.93 36.42 6.35
CA SER A 281 -1.47 36.47 6.52
C SER A 281 -0.89 35.17 7.13
N SER A 282 -1.63 34.07 7.02
CA SER A 282 -1.22 32.75 7.50
C SER A 282 -0.84 31.84 6.33
N LYS A 283 -0.06 30.79 6.60
CA LYS A 283 0.28 29.77 5.62
C LYS A 283 -0.88 28.78 5.49
N ALA A 284 -0.87 27.97 4.41
CA ALA A 284 -1.79 26.87 4.27
C ALA A 284 -1.79 25.97 5.52
N LEU A 285 -2.98 25.58 5.95
CA LEU A 285 -3.16 24.72 7.11
C LEU A 285 -2.78 23.29 6.78
N ASN A 286 -2.14 22.60 7.72
CA ASN A 286 -1.93 21.17 7.59
C ASN A 286 -3.27 20.43 7.58
N GLN A 287 -3.48 19.63 6.55
CA GLN A 287 -4.76 18.93 6.34
C GLN A 287 -4.89 17.68 7.21
N PHE A 288 -3.78 17.14 7.69
CA PHE A 288 -3.74 15.86 8.40
C PHE A 288 -3.01 15.99 9.73
N GLN A 289 -3.44 15.21 10.71
CA GLN A 289 -2.77 15.03 11.99
C GLN A 289 -2.88 13.55 12.40
N LEU A 290 -1.76 12.98 12.86
CA LEU A 290 -1.68 11.58 13.29
C LEU A 290 -2.58 11.26 14.50
N THR A 291 -2.88 12.26 15.30
CA THR A 291 -3.77 12.15 16.47
C THR A 291 -5.24 12.24 16.13
N GLN A 292 -5.60 12.68 14.93
CA GLN A 292 -6.97 12.81 14.47
C GLN A 292 -7.41 11.60 13.65
N PRO A 293 -8.70 11.23 13.69
CA PRO A 293 -9.21 10.13 12.90
C PRO A 293 -9.19 10.47 11.41
N LEU A 294 -8.72 9.51 10.61
CA LEU A 294 -8.77 9.56 9.16
C LEU A 294 -10.22 9.48 8.67
N ILE A 295 -10.54 10.14 7.56
CA ILE A 295 -11.80 9.97 6.83
C ILE A 295 -11.55 9.04 5.63
N ALA A 296 -12.41 8.04 5.46
CA ALA A 296 -12.31 7.05 4.38
C ALA A 296 -12.50 7.68 2.99
N GLY A 297 -11.99 7.00 1.97
CA GLY A 297 -12.05 7.45 0.58
C GLY A 297 -10.83 8.30 0.18
N THR A 298 -11.06 9.34 -0.60
CA THR A 298 -10.04 10.23 -1.20
C THR A 298 -9.02 10.73 -0.17
N ARG A 299 -9.45 11.01 1.07
CA ARG A 299 -8.57 11.56 2.12
C ARG A 299 -7.49 10.59 2.56
N PHE A 300 -7.73 9.29 2.52
CA PHE A 300 -6.71 8.29 2.80
C PHE A 300 -5.53 8.37 1.81
N PHE A 301 -5.80 8.54 0.53
CA PHE A 301 -4.75 8.65 -0.48
C PHE A 301 -3.94 9.93 -0.32
N LYS A 302 -4.63 11.06 -0.07
CA LYS A 302 -3.99 12.35 0.25
C LYS A 302 -3.16 12.25 1.53
N TYR A 303 -3.67 11.59 2.58
CA TYR A 303 -2.97 11.31 3.84
C TYR A 303 -1.68 10.49 3.60
N THR A 304 -1.76 9.44 2.82
CA THR A 304 -0.59 8.60 2.50
C THR A 304 0.49 9.42 1.78
N GLN A 305 0.12 10.20 0.77
CA GLN A 305 1.06 11.06 0.05
C GLN A 305 1.64 12.16 0.94
N HIS A 306 0.83 12.74 1.81
CA HIS A 306 1.30 13.74 2.78
C HIS A 306 2.42 13.18 3.66
N TYR A 307 2.19 12.04 4.33
CA TYR A 307 3.19 11.47 5.23
C TYR A 307 4.41 10.87 4.50
N LEU A 308 4.24 10.40 3.28
CA LEU A 308 5.38 10.03 2.44
C LEU A 308 6.27 11.26 2.14
N ASN A 309 5.67 12.41 1.87
CA ASN A 309 6.39 13.66 1.65
C ASN A 309 7.04 14.18 2.95
N VAL A 310 6.35 14.08 4.09
CA VAL A 310 6.92 14.43 5.41
C VAL A 310 8.15 13.56 5.70
N TYR A 311 8.05 12.24 5.50
CA TYR A 311 9.16 11.31 5.65
C TYR A 311 10.36 11.72 4.78
N LYS A 312 10.15 11.92 3.48
CA LYS A 312 11.22 12.31 2.54
C LYS A 312 11.85 13.67 2.88
N THR A 313 11.05 14.59 3.38
CA THR A 313 11.56 15.92 3.81
C THR A 313 12.43 15.80 5.05
N LEU A 314 12.01 15.03 6.03
CA LEU A 314 12.77 14.77 7.25
C LEU A 314 14.03 13.96 6.98
N GLU A 315 13.96 12.96 6.11
CA GLU A 315 15.12 12.19 5.68
C GLU A 315 16.22 13.11 5.09
N LYS A 316 15.84 14.01 4.18
CA LYS A 316 16.76 15.03 3.64
C LYS A 316 17.34 15.94 4.74
N ARG A 317 16.51 16.35 5.71
CA ARG A 317 16.94 17.18 6.84
C ARG A 317 17.94 16.45 7.72
N ILE A 318 17.71 15.17 8.03
CA ILE A 318 18.61 14.33 8.81
C ILE A 318 19.98 14.25 8.12
N PHE A 319 20.03 13.87 6.85
CA PHE A 319 21.30 13.75 6.11
C PHE A 319 21.99 15.08 5.83
N HIS A 320 21.30 16.21 5.99
CA HIS A 320 21.93 17.52 5.97
C HIS A 320 22.61 17.87 7.31
N SER A 321 22.00 17.49 8.43
CA SER A 321 22.42 17.87 9.79
C SER A 321 23.37 16.86 10.46
N PHE A 322 23.45 15.63 9.95
CA PHE A 322 24.26 14.54 10.51
C PHE A 322 25.13 13.86 9.45
N ASN A 323 26.33 13.46 9.85
CA ASN A 323 27.23 12.69 8.99
C ASN A 323 26.84 11.20 8.95
N ALA A 324 27.36 10.48 7.95
CA ALA A 324 27.11 9.03 7.81
C ALA A 324 27.61 8.20 9.01
N GLU A 325 28.61 8.67 9.74
CA GLU A 325 29.14 8.03 10.95
C GLU A 325 28.24 8.27 12.19
N GLU A 326 27.42 9.32 12.16
CA GLU A 326 26.42 9.63 13.20
C GLU A 326 25.08 8.94 12.90
N ILE A 327 24.73 8.67 11.62
CA ILE A 327 23.52 8.00 11.18
C ILE A 327 23.86 6.63 10.56
N ILE A 328 24.12 5.63 11.39
CA ILE A 328 24.48 4.29 10.94
C ILE A 328 23.22 3.50 10.63
N GLN A 329 23.17 2.87 9.44
CA GLN A 329 22.02 2.05 8.98
C GLN A 329 22.44 0.65 8.48
N SER A 330 23.62 0.20 8.82
CA SER A 330 24.24 -1.00 8.24
C SER A 330 23.87 -2.33 8.92
N GLY A 331 22.86 -2.34 9.78
CA GLY A 331 22.37 -3.54 10.45
C GLY A 331 20.93 -3.36 10.95
N SER A 332 20.23 -4.46 11.20
CA SER A 332 18.82 -4.42 11.62
C SER A 332 18.58 -3.56 12.87
N GLY A 333 19.46 -3.64 13.87
CA GLY A 333 19.37 -2.82 15.07
C GLY A 333 19.55 -1.33 14.79
N ASP A 334 20.44 -0.97 13.88
CA ASP A 334 20.68 0.42 13.47
C ASP A 334 19.49 0.97 12.69
N THR A 335 18.91 0.16 11.80
CA THR A 335 17.66 0.50 11.08
C THR A 335 16.51 0.75 12.06
N TYR A 336 16.38 -0.06 13.12
CA TYR A 336 15.31 0.16 14.10
C TYR A 336 15.48 1.46 14.89
N ILE A 337 16.72 1.83 15.21
CA ILE A 337 17.01 3.13 15.85
C ILE A 337 16.72 4.29 14.89
N TYR A 338 17.14 4.17 13.63
CA TYR A 338 16.82 5.17 12.62
C TYR A 338 15.31 5.36 12.43
N ASN A 339 14.56 4.25 12.36
CA ASN A 339 13.11 4.31 12.27
C ASN A 339 12.48 4.95 13.52
N LEU A 340 13.01 4.67 14.71
CA LEU A 340 12.55 5.33 15.93
C LEU A 340 12.80 6.84 15.87
N PHE A 341 13.99 7.25 15.41
CA PHE A 341 14.37 8.66 15.28
C PHE A 341 13.51 9.40 14.26
N ILE A 342 13.37 8.89 13.04
CA ILE A 342 12.52 9.53 12.04
C ILE A 342 11.05 9.57 12.46
N ASN A 343 10.58 8.54 13.17
CA ASN A 343 9.21 8.46 13.69
C ASN A 343 8.92 9.55 14.71
N ILE A 344 9.82 9.81 15.66
CA ILE A 344 9.60 10.89 16.63
C ILE A 344 9.61 12.26 15.95
N LEU A 345 10.47 12.45 14.94
CA LEU A 345 10.49 13.67 14.14
C LEU A 345 9.21 13.85 13.33
N MET A 346 8.71 12.77 12.70
CA MET A 346 7.43 12.81 11.98
C MET A 346 6.30 13.22 12.92
N PHE A 347 6.24 12.64 14.11
CA PHE A 347 5.19 12.93 15.08
C PHE A 347 5.25 14.36 15.61
N TYR A 348 6.47 14.86 15.88
CA TYR A 348 6.69 16.24 16.32
C TYR A 348 6.33 17.26 15.23
N VAL A 349 6.77 17.04 14.00
CA VAL A 349 6.47 17.93 12.86
C VAL A 349 4.98 17.90 12.49
N ASP A 350 4.32 16.75 12.64
CA ASP A 350 2.88 16.63 12.49
C ASP A 350 2.12 17.51 13.49
N ARG A 351 2.59 17.58 14.72
CA ARG A 351 1.99 18.39 15.79
C ARG A 351 2.27 19.87 15.62
N PHE A 352 3.52 20.27 15.31
CA PHE A 352 3.99 21.66 15.40
C PHE A 352 4.48 22.27 14.08
N ASN A 353 4.62 21.51 13.00
CA ASN A 353 5.24 21.86 11.72
C ASN A 353 6.78 21.79 11.66
N ILE A 354 7.32 21.80 10.42
CA ILE A 354 8.76 21.65 10.15
C ILE A 354 9.60 22.84 10.68
N ASN A 355 9.03 24.04 10.73
CA ASN A 355 9.76 25.24 11.18
C ASN A 355 10.01 25.23 12.69
N SER A 356 9.21 24.48 13.47
CA SER A 356 9.41 24.30 14.91
C SER A 356 10.55 23.33 15.23
N LEU A 357 11.03 22.57 14.24
CA LEU A 357 12.15 21.64 14.40
C LEU A 357 13.46 22.41 14.22
N THR A 358 13.93 23.08 15.27
CA THR A 358 15.23 23.73 15.34
C THR A 358 16.38 22.71 15.40
N GLU A 359 17.63 23.14 15.19
CA GLU A 359 18.80 22.24 15.30
C GLU A 359 18.95 21.68 16.73
N SER A 360 18.64 22.48 17.77
CA SER A 360 18.67 22.01 19.16
C SER A 360 17.62 20.92 19.42
N ARG A 361 16.40 21.07 18.91
CA ARG A 361 15.33 20.07 19.05
C ARG A 361 15.63 18.83 18.21
N LEU A 362 16.18 19.00 17.02
CA LEU A 362 16.64 17.87 16.21
C LEU A 362 17.71 17.05 16.94
N LEU A 363 18.66 17.72 17.59
CA LEU A 363 19.69 17.09 18.42
C LEU A 363 19.09 16.43 19.67
N PHE A 364 18.09 17.04 20.30
CA PHE A 364 17.36 16.45 21.42
C PHE A 364 16.72 15.09 21.03
N PHE A 365 16.01 15.02 19.89
CA PHE A 365 15.42 13.78 19.40
C PHE A 365 16.48 12.75 19.00
N TYR A 366 17.58 13.20 18.44
CA TYR A 366 18.72 12.33 18.15
C TYR A 366 19.29 11.72 19.43
N LYS A 367 19.55 12.53 20.46
CA LYS A 367 20.00 12.07 21.78
C LYS A 367 19.03 11.05 22.36
N TRP A 368 17.74 11.34 22.34
CA TRP A 368 16.72 10.41 22.82
C TRP A 368 16.77 9.06 22.11
N ALA A 369 16.77 9.02 20.79
CA ALA A 369 16.72 7.77 20.04
C ALA A 369 18.05 6.99 20.06
N TYR A 370 19.18 7.69 19.81
CA TYR A 370 20.49 7.04 19.66
C TYR A 370 21.15 6.68 21.00
N SER A 371 20.74 7.27 22.11
CA SER A 371 21.18 6.82 23.44
C SER A 371 20.86 5.34 23.68
N LEU A 372 19.74 4.87 23.19
CA LEU A 372 19.40 3.44 23.26
C LEU A 372 20.41 2.58 22.50
N ARG A 373 20.93 3.07 21.34
CA ARG A 373 21.88 2.33 20.52
C ARG A 373 23.23 2.14 21.21
N VAL A 374 23.72 3.15 21.92
CA VAL A 374 25.02 3.09 22.59
C VAL A 374 24.96 2.34 23.92
N CYS A 375 23.78 2.14 24.48
CA CYS A 375 23.56 1.38 25.71
C CYS A 375 23.28 -0.11 25.51
N MET A 376 23.06 -0.57 24.27
CA MET A 376 22.64 -1.95 24.01
C MET A 376 23.49 -2.62 22.93
N LYS A 377 24.12 -3.76 23.25
CA LYS A 377 24.87 -4.57 22.28
C LYS A 377 23.99 -4.98 21.09
N ALA A 378 22.77 -5.43 21.36
CA ALA A 378 21.79 -5.81 20.37
C ALA A 378 20.47 -5.05 20.61
N VAL A 379 19.95 -4.44 19.54
CA VAL A 379 18.67 -3.73 19.56
C VAL A 379 17.68 -4.55 18.76
N TYR A 380 16.55 -4.87 19.38
CA TYR A 380 15.43 -5.62 18.80
C TYR A 380 14.20 -4.72 18.64
N ARG A 381 13.27 -5.09 17.77
CA ARG A 381 12.01 -4.37 17.59
C ARG A 381 11.22 -4.22 18.90
N GLU A 382 11.22 -5.25 19.75
CA GLU A 382 10.57 -5.25 21.06
C GLU A 382 11.20 -4.23 22.00
N SER A 383 12.53 -4.06 21.94
CA SER A 383 13.24 -3.06 22.76
C SER A 383 12.84 -1.64 22.35
N ILE A 384 12.78 -1.37 21.06
CA ILE A 384 12.29 -0.10 20.51
C ILE A 384 10.85 0.15 20.93
N ASN A 385 9.98 -0.83 20.77
CA ASN A 385 8.57 -0.73 21.11
C ASN A 385 8.32 -0.50 22.63
N LYS A 386 9.14 -1.09 23.49
CA LYS A 386 9.12 -0.79 24.93
C LYS A 386 9.61 0.62 25.22
N TYR A 387 10.71 1.03 24.60
CA TYR A 387 11.31 2.35 24.80
C TYR A 387 10.36 3.48 24.33
N ALA A 388 9.82 3.36 23.15
CA ALA A 388 8.87 4.33 22.60
C ALA A 388 7.64 4.54 23.50
N ARG A 389 7.23 3.53 24.26
CA ARG A 389 6.10 3.57 25.19
C ARG A 389 6.48 3.92 26.62
N GLY A 390 7.74 4.31 26.89
CA GLY A 390 8.22 4.59 28.25
C GLY A 390 8.32 3.36 29.14
N LYS A 391 8.33 2.14 28.58
CA LYS A 391 8.42 0.87 29.32
C LYS A 391 9.84 0.30 29.35
N SER A 392 10.84 1.10 29.00
CA SER A 392 12.24 0.72 29.13
C SER A 392 12.69 0.87 30.59
N GLU A 393 13.39 -0.13 31.10
CA GLU A 393 13.99 -0.08 32.44
C GLU A 393 15.42 0.48 32.42
N ARG A 394 16.00 0.71 31.24
CA ARG A 394 17.42 1.07 31.06
C ARG A 394 17.66 2.56 30.92
N LEU A 395 16.83 3.22 30.14
CA LEU A 395 16.96 4.63 29.81
C LEU A 395 15.59 5.27 29.72
N ASN A 396 15.46 6.52 30.16
CA ASN A 396 14.25 7.34 30.07
C ASN A 396 13.01 6.57 30.58
N SER A 397 13.16 5.84 31.69
CA SER A 397 12.09 5.03 32.26
C SER A 397 10.88 5.89 32.59
N GLY A 398 9.70 5.44 32.16
CA GLY A 398 8.45 6.19 32.36
C GLY A 398 8.18 7.24 31.27
N LEU A 399 9.15 7.60 30.42
CA LEU A 399 8.98 8.65 29.41
C LEU A 399 8.42 8.05 28.10
N ASN A 400 7.12 8.18 27.86
CA ASN A 400 6.54 8.03 26.52
C ASN A 400 6.53 9.39 25.82
N LEU A 401 7.61 9.67 25.08
CA LEU A 401 7.79 10.97 24.43
C LEU A 401 6.71 11.25 23.37
N PHE A 402 6.18 10.22 22.72
CA PHE A 402 5.06 10.38 21.76
C PHE A 402 3.77 10.85 22.49
N SER A 403 3.46 10.28 23.66
CA SER A 403 2.31 10.73 24.46
C SER A 403 2.52 12.15 24.96
N VAL A 404 3.72 12.45 25.46
CA VAL A 404 4.05 13.81 25.93
C VAL A 404 3.87 14.84 24.80
N ILE A 405 4.41 14.59 23.60
CA ILE A 405 4.26 15.47 22.44
C ILE A 405 2.77 15.61 22.05
N SER A 406 1.97 14.54 22.14
CA SER A 406 0.54 14.61 21.80
C SER A 406 -0.25 15.58 22.68
N ASP A 407 0.20 15.80 23.91
CA ASP A 407 -0.44 16.65 24.90
C ASP A 407 0.11 18.09 24.91
N MET A 408 1.33 18.32 24.36
CA MET A 408 1.95 19.64 24.28
C MET A 408 1.09 20.64 23.50
N GLN A 409 1.05 21.86 23.96
CA GLN A 409 0.40 23.00 23.30
C GLN A 409 1.42 23.96 22.67
N ASP A 410 2.64 24.00 23.21
CA ASP A 410 3.72 24.86 22.71
C ASP A 410 5.00 24.00 22.45
N PRO A 411 5.69 24.23 21.31
CA PRO A 411 6.98 23.58 21.04
C PRO A 411 8.04 23.79 22.13
N MET A 412 7.97 24.89 22.88
CA MET A 412 8.92 25.20 23.98
C MET A 412 8.79 24.23 25.17
N GLU A 413 7.64 23.56 25.31
CA GLU A 413 7.48 22.56 26.38
C GLU A 413 8.46 21.40 26.23
N LEU A 414 8.95 21.10 25.01
CA LEU A 414 9.99 20.10 24.77
C LEU A 414 11.29 20.43 25.51
N ASP A 415 11.60 21.71 25.63
CA ASP A 415 12.86 22.20 26.22
C ASP A 415 12.88 21.99 27.75
N THR A 416 11.74 21.63 28.35
CA THR A 416 11.60 21.26 29.78
C THR A 416 11.87 19.78 30.08
N ILE A 417 11.99 18.94 29.04
CA ILE A 417 12.16 17.49 29.22
C ILE A 417 13.65 17.18 29.40
N ILE A 418 13.96 16.54 30.50
CA ILE A 418 15.32 16.10 30.79
C ILE A 418 15.46 14.61 30.41
N LEU A 419 16.46 14.32 29.58
CA LEU A 419 16.81 12.94 29.19
C LEU A 419 17.89 12.37 30.11
N ASP A 420 17.85 11.05 30.31
CA ASP A 420 18.94 10.35 30.97
C ASP A 420 20.24 10.49 30.18
N VAL A 421 21.32 10.81 30.88
CA VAL A 421 22.66 10.96 30.30
C VAL A 421 23.35 9.61 30.23
N VAL A 422 23.89 9.27 29.07
CA VAL A 422 24.74 8.08 28.91
C VAL A 422 26.17 8.43 29.28
N SER A 423 26.68 7.88 30.38
CA SER A 423 28.06 8.07 30.77
C SER A 423 29.03 7.26 29.90
N GLU A 424 30.30 7.68 29.86
CA GLU A 424 31.37 6.96 29.15
C GLU A 424 31.54 5.53 29.68
N ASP A 425 31.40 5.35 30.99
CA ASP A 425 31.44 4.03 31.63
C ASP A 425 30.26 3.13 31.17
N THR A 426 29.06 3.69 31.06
CA THR A 426 27.91 2.97 30.52
C THR A 426 28.14 2.55 29.05
N PHE A 427 28.70 3.45 28.24
CA PHE A 427 29.04 3.15 26.85
C PHE A 427 30.08 2.03 26.74
N LYS A 428 31.20 2.13 27.45
CA LYS A 428 32.26 1.13 27.42
C LYS A 428 31.80 -0.24 27.95
N ASN A 429 30.96 -0.25 28.97
CA ASN A 429 30.44 -1.49 29.60
C ASN A 429 29.26 -2.11 28.85
N SER A 430 28.66 -1.43 27.88
CA SER A 430 27.47 -1.88 27.12
C SER A 430 27.74 -3.06 26.19
N LYS A 431 29.02 -3.43 25.99
CA LYS A 431 29.48 -4.48 25.04
C LYS A 431 29.11 -4.18 23.57
N VAL A 432 28.84 -2.92 23.23
CA VAL A 432 28.71 -2.48 21.81
C VAL A 432 30.11 -2.39 21.18
N ASN A 433 30.14 -2.36 19.84
CA ASN A 433 31.38 -2.03 19.15
C ASN A 433 31.67 -0.54 19.31
N THR A 434 32.53 -0.20 20.30
CA THR A 434 32.82 1.18 20.67
C THR A 434 33.46 1.98 19.53
N GLU A 435 34.34 1.37 18.73
CA GLU A 435 34.95 2.03 17.57
C GLU A 435 33.88 2.46 16.56
N ARG A 436 32.96 1.58 16.25
CA ARG A 436 31.87 1.82 15.30
C ARG A 436 30.91 2.92 15.77
N TYR A 437 30.61 2.99 17.06
CA TYR A 437 29.61 3.93 17.60
C TYR A 437 30.24 5.11 18.33
N GLN A 438 31.56 5.32 18.22
CA GLN A 438 32.25 6.42 18.87
C GLN A 438 31.69 7.79 18.48
N LYS A 439 31.47 8.03 17.19
CA LYS A 439 30.90 9.29 16.69
C LYS A 439 29.46 9.51 17.15
N VAL A 440 28.68 8.43 17.23
CA VAL A 440 27.32 8.49 17.79
C VAL A 440 27.39 8.88 19.27
N PHE A 441 28.28 8.27 20.05
CA PHE A 441 28.46 8.60 21.46
C PHE A 441 28.94 10.04 21.66
N GLU A 442 29.93 10.50 20.92
CA GLU A 442 30.42 11.88 20.96
C GLU A 442 29.28 12.90 20.67
N LYS A 443 28.45 12.62 19.68
CA LYS A 443 27.30 13.47 19.33
C LYS A 443 26.24 13.51 20.43
N ILE A 444 25.96 12.36 21.07
CA ILE A 444 25.02 12.29 22.22
C ILE A 444 25.56 13.08 23.40
N SER A 445 26.88 12.94 23.69
CA SER A 445 27.54 13.55 24.83
C SER A 445 27.88 15.04 24.59
N SER A 446 27.82 15.54 23.35
CA SER A 446 28.08 16.95 23.08
C SER A 446 27.07 17.83 23.83
N GLU A 447 27.56 18.79 24.59
CA GLU A 447 26.76 19.85 25.20
C GLU A 447 26.20 20.69 24.05
N GLY A 448 24.96 20.43 23.65
CA GLY A 448 24.21 21.40 22.87
C GLY A 448 23.88 22.55 23.81
N ASN A 449 24.39 23.73 23.54
CA ASN A 449 23.88 24.95 24.19
C ASN A 449 22.36 24.97 23.93
N ILE A 450 21.59 24.66 24.97
CA ILE A 450 20.13 24.83 25.04
C ILE A 450 19.85 26.32 25.20
#